data_86ea2e4f39fb4a2f1ce68bfbfe3380aa
#
_entry.id   86ea2e4f39fb4a2f1ce68bfbfe3380aa
#
_cell.length_a   1.000
_cell.length_b   1.000
_cell.length_c   1.000
_cell.angle_alpha   90.00
_cell.angle_beta   90.00
_cell.angle_gamma   90.00
#
_symmetry.space_group_name_H-M   'P 1'
#
loop_
_entity.id
_entity.type
_entity.pdbx_description
1 polymer ?
#
loop_
_entity_poly.entity_id
_entity_poly.type
_entity_poly.pdbx_seq_one_letter_code
_entity_poly.pdbx_strand_id
1 'polypeptide(L)'
;KQDIQALKYAQKNIGFYYKGTANNKDQIVIDGVLDTTDPWDFIKQKFRIDTCFGPELFFGIELSKQYPDKKFLFIKRAQGGTSLYGAWNPNWSYKKARIKQEENKPKLYKDFIQTVDTQLAKLPSDSYEIVGMLWVQGESDSGQRHGPLPTQTYEENLTVLIQKVRAHFKVEDLPFIMLGVGSPKVIKSMQATSDKLSNVTLIKRSLKPNDPNYTPRYSHDWNGKPANHYNYIGMKKIGELFFENYYKKYKDFIKN
;
A
#
# COMPACT_ATOMS: atom_id res chain seq x y z
N LYS A 1 11.40 -21.91 -7.50
CA LYS A 1 12.83 -21.52 -7.28
C LYS A 1 13.40 -20.71 -8.48
N GLN A 2 13.06 -21.03 -9.75
CA GLN A 2 13.52 -20.27 -10.93
C GLN A 2 12.95 -18.84 -10.98
N ASP A 3 11.69 -18.65 -10.58
CA ASP A 3 11.06 -17.31 -10.56
C ASP A 3 11.72 -16.34 -9.56
N ILE A 4 12.21 -16.84 -8.42
CA ILE A 4 12.84 -16.00 -7.38
C ILE A 4 14.21 -15.48 -7.83
N GLN A 5 14.98 -16.25 -8.63
CA GLN A 5 16.27 -15.78 -9.15
C GLN A 5 16.08 -14.72 -10.24
N ALA A 6 15.05 -14.83 -11.08
CA ALA A 6 14.70 -13.80 -12.06
C ALA A 6 14.29 -12.48 -11.37
N LEU A 7 13.64 -12.55 -10.20
CA LEU A 7 13.24 -11.40 -9.40
C LEU A 7 14.44 -10.53 -8.96
N LYS A 8 15.56 -11.13 -8.57
CA LYS A 8 16.75 -10.41 -8.09
C LYS A 8 17.42 -9.53 -9.14
N TYR A 9 17.29 -9.85 -10.43
CA TYR A 9 17.91 -9.07 -11.50
C TYR A 9 17.09 -7.88 -11.98
N ALA A 10 15.76 -7.92 -11.83
CA ALA A 10 14.86 -6.87 -12.33
C ALA A 10 14.87 -5.58 -11.49
N GLN A 11 15.43 -5.61 -10.28
CA GLN A 11 15.20 -4.58 -9.27
C GLN A 11 16.41 -3.67 -9.00
N LYS A 12 17.51 -3.84 -9.70
CA LYS A 12 18.75 -3.05 -9.48
C LYS A 12 18.57 -1.54 -9.66
N ASN A 13 17.57 -1.13 -10.41
CA ASN A 13 17.22 0.26 -10.66
C ASN A 13 16.16 0.80 -9.69
N ILE A 14 15.73 0.03 -8.68
CA ILE A 14 14.72 0.45 -7.71
C ILE A 14 15.31 0.44 -6.29
N GLY A 15 15.51 1.64 -5.73
CA GLY A 15 15.73 1.81 -4.30
C GLY A 15 14.43 1.56 -3.53
N PHE A 16 14.53 0.94 -2.36
CA PHE A 16 13.39 0.64 -1.52
C PHE A 16 13.64 1.05 -0.08
N TYR A 17 12.78 1.94 0.42
CA TYR A 17 12.72 2.26 1.83
C TYR A 17 11.37 1.83 2.40
N TYR A 18 11.42 0.97 3.41
CA TYR A 18 10.22 0.51 4.11
C TYR A 18 10.35 0.78 5.61
N LYS A 19 9.34 1.46 6.15
CA LYS A 19 9.15 1.63 7.58
C LYS A 19 7.87 0.93 8.00
N GLY A 20 8.00 -0.13 8.76
CA GLY A 20 6.90 -0.95 9.28
C GLY A 20 6.87 -1.00 10.79
N THR A 21 5.84 -1.60 11.35
CA THR A 21 5.75 -1.89 12.77
C THR A 21 5.29 -3.32 12.95
N ALA A 22 6.14 -4.15 13.57
CA ALA A 22 5.79 -5.51 13.95
C ALA A 22 5.10 -5.50 15.31
N ASN A 23 4.02 -6.26 15.43
CA ASN A 23 3.31 -6.51 16.72
C ASN A 23 3.05 -5.26 17.56
N ASN A 24 2.87 -4.09 16.93
CA ASN A 24 2.68 -2.78 17.58
C ASN A 24 3.84 -2.30 18.48
N LYS A 25 5.00 -2.95 18.46
CA LYS A 25 6.13 -2.62 19.35
C LYS A 25 7.42 -2.33 18.60
N ASP A 26 7.80 -3.20 17.66
CA ASP A 26 9.09 -3.09 17.01
C ASP A 26 8.98 -2.39 15.65
N GLN A 27 9.82 -1.40 15.44
CA GLN A 27 9.95 -0.74 14.16
C GLN A 27 10.84 -1.58 13.25
N ILE A 28 10.35 -1.88 12.04
CA ILE A 28 11.13 -2.52 10.99
C ILE A 28 11.52 -1.42 10.00
N VAL A 29 12.80 -1.35 9.67
CA VAL A 29 13.31 -0.45 8.63
C VAL A 29 14.10 -1.29 7.63
N ILE A 30 13.76 -1.15 6.35
CA ILE A 30 14.53 -1.66 5.21
C ILE A 30 14.96 -0.43 4.41
N ASP A 31 16.27 -0.31 4.15
CA ASP A 31 16.85 0.75 3.32
C ASP A 31 17.85 0.09 2.37
N GLY A 32 17.49 -0.03 1.09
CA GLY A 32 18.31 -0.75 0.12
C GLY A 32 17.64 -0.84 -1.25
N VAL A 33 17.87 -1.92 -1.96
CA VAL A 33 17.18 -2.23 -3.22
C VAL A 33 15.88 -2.97 -2.96
N LEU A 34 14.94 -2.86 -3.88
CA LEU A 34 13.67 -3.59 -3.81
C LEU A 34 13.91 -5.09 -3.97
N ASP A 35 13.70 -5.87 -2.94
CA ASP A 35 13.85 -7.33 -2.92
C ASP A 35 12.84 -7.96 -1.93
N THR A 36 12.86 -9.28 -1.90
CA THR A 36 12.24 -10.04 -0.82
C THR A 36 12.99 -9.80 0.49
N THR A 37 12.31 -9.99 1.60
CA THR A 37 12.90 -9.84 2.93
C THR A 37 12.55 -11.03 3.81
N ASP A 38 13.29 -11.21 4.88
CA ASP A 38 12.95 -12.19 5.90
C ASP A 38 11.67 -11.76 6.62
N PRO A 39 10.73 -12.69 6.84
CA PRO A 39 9.56 -12.41 7.63
C PRO A 39 9.93 -12.26 9.11
N TRP A 40 9.30 -11.32 9.81
CA TRP A 40 9.43 -11.28 11.27
C TRP A 40 8.74 -12.48 11.92
N ASP A 41 9.17 -12.86 13.10
CA ASP A 41 8.82 -14.11 13.79
C ASP A 41 7.32 -14.42 13.80
N PHE A 42 6.48 -13.43 14.08
CA PHE A 42 5.03 -13.63 14.07
C PHE A 42 4.51 -14.12 12.71
N ILE A 43 4.97 -13.53 11.60
CA ILE A 43 4.55 -13.90 10.24
C ILE A 43 5.15 -15.25 9.85
N LYS A 44 6.43 -15.47 10.17
CA LYS A 44 7.11 -16.74 9.95
C LYS A 44 6.38 -17.89 10.62
N GLN A 45 6.04 -17.74 11.89
CA GLN A 45 5.29 -18.74 12.65
C GLN A 45 3.86 -18.91 12.14
N LYS A 46 3.15 -17.80 11.86
CA LYS A 46 1.75 -17.82 11.45
C LYS A 46 1.51 -18.46 10.08
N PHE A 47 2.41 -18.27 9.13
CA PHE A 47 2.24 -18.73 7.75
C PHE A 47 3.27 -19.76 7.32
N ARG A 48 4.23 -20.12 8.18
CA ARG A 48 5.33 -21.07 7.87
C ARG A 48 6.07 -20.70 6.59
N ILE A 49 6.46 -19.43 6.47
CA ILE A 49 7.17 -18.88 5.32
C ILE A 49 8.57 -18.43 5.73
N ASP A 50 9.53 -18.59 4.83
CA ASP A 50 10.92 -18.18 5.03
C ASP A 50 11.24 -16.86 4.32
N THR A 51 10.32 -16.36 3.49
CA THR A 51 10.52 -15.14 2.71
C THR A 51 9.22 -14.35 2.66
N CYS A 52 9.33 -13.02 2.80
CA CYS A 52 8.20 -12.10 2.79
C CYS A 52 8.40 -11.02 1.72
N PHE A 53 7.31 -10.57 1.14
CA PHE A 53 7.24 -9.46 0.18
C PHE A 53 5.82 -8.89 0.12
N GLY A 54 5.71 -7.68 -0.40
CA GLY A 54 4.42 -7.08 -0.72
C GLY A 54 4.20 -6.93 -2.23
N PRO A 55 3.06 -6.37 -2.64
CA PRO A 55 2.76 -6.15 -4.05
C PRO A 55 3.72 -5.17 -4.74
N GLU A 56 4.41 -4.32 -3.98
CA GLU A 56 5.42 -3.39 -4.50
C GLU A 56 6.55 -4.12 -5.24
N LEU A 57 6.88 -5.35 -4.84
CA LEU A 57 7.90 -6.15 -5.50
C LEU A 57 7.52 -6.41 -6.97
N PHE A 58 6.31 -6.87 -7.21
CA PHE A 58 5.85 -7.22 -8.56
C PHE A 58 5.50 -5.98 -9.38
N PHE A 59 5.01 -4.93 -8.76
CA PHE A 59 4.89 -3.62 -9.39
C PHE A 59 6.26 -3.12 -9.88
N GLY A 60 7.29 -3.21 -9.04
CA GLY A 60 8.65 -2.81 -9.36
C GLY A 60 9.28 -3.65 -10.46
N ILE A 61 9.04 -4.97 -10.49
CA ILE A 61 9.54 -5.85 -11.55
C ILE A 61 9.01 -5.40 -12.90
N GLU A 62 7.71 -5.17 -13.02
CA GLU A 62 7.11 -4.73 -14.28
C GLU A 62 7.57 -3.31 -14.66
N LEU A 63 7.73 -2.43 -13.67
CA LEU A 63 8.27 -1.08 -13.87
C LEU A 63 9.72 -1.13 -14.38
N SER A 64 10.58 -1.97 -13.79
CA SER A 64 11.97 -2.15 -14.23
C SER A 64 12.08 -2.71 -15.64
N LYS A 65 11.21 -3.63 -16.03
CA LYS A 65 11.17 -4.16 -17.39
C LYS A 65 10.80 -3.08 -18.41
N GLN A 66 9.84 -2.23 -18.05
CA GLN A 66 9.33 -1.18 -18.94
C GLN A 66 10.30 0.01 -19.02
N TYR A 67 11.03 0.30 -17.95
CA TYR A 67 11.93 1.45 -17.85
C TYR A 67 13.32 1.03 -17.31
N PRO A 68 14.09 0.23 -18.07
CA PRO A 68 15.34 -0.36 -17.58
C PRO A 68 16.42 0.70 -17.25
N ASP A 69 16.39 1.83 -17.93
CA ASP A 69 17.38 2.92 -17.78
C ASP A 69 16.98 3.98 -16.75
N LYS A 70 15.76 3.90 -16.21
CA LYS A 70 15.27 4.81 -15.17
C LYS A 70 15.56 4.27 -13.78
N LYS A 71 15.87 5.18 -12.86
CA LYS A 71 15.99 4.86 -11.44
C LYS A 71 14.71 5.24 -10.71
N PHE A 72 14.25 4.38 -9.83
CA PHE A 72 13.08 4.60 -8.99
C PHE A 72 13.43 4.49 -7.51
N LEU A 73 12.66 5.17 -6.68
CA LEU A 73 12.69 5.04 -5.23
C LEU A 73 11.27 4.76 -4.75
N PHE A 74 11.08 3.61 -4.11
CA PHE A 74 9.84 3.27 -3.42
C PHE A 74 9.99 3.56 -1.93
N ILE A 75 9.11 4.40 -1.42
CA ILE A 75 9.05 4.73 0.01
C ILE A 75 7.74 4.18 0.56
N LYS A 76 7.82 3.17 1.40
CA LYS A 76 6.67 2.46 1.95
C LYS A 76 6.54 2.69 3.45
N ARG A 77 5.33 3.08 3.88
CA ARG A 77 4.91 3.05 5.27
C ARG A 77 3.72 2.14 5.42
N ALA A 78 3.82 1.10 6.22
CA ALA A 78 2.70 0.18 6.45
C ALA A 78 2.65 -0.28 7.90
N GLN A 79 1.42 -0.49 8.39
CA GLN A 79 1.15 -1.12 9.68
C GLN A 79 -0.18 -1.86 9.62
N GLY A 80 -0.15 -3.16 9.91
CA GLY A 80 -1.35 -3.99 9.93
C GLY A 80 -2.34 -3.57 11.01
N GLY A 81 -3.65 -3.80 10.76
CA GLY A 81 -4.70 -3.54 11.74
C GLY A 81 -4.89 -2.07 12.09
N THR A 82 -4.67 -1.15 11.14
CA THR A 82 -4.86 0.30 11.32
C THR A 82 -5.91 0.86 10.38
N SER A 83 -6.64 1.87 10.85
CA SER A 83 -7.78 2.46 10.14
C SER A 83 -7.47 3.83 9.56
N LEU A 84 -8.17 4.17 8.48
CA LEU A 84 -8.18 5.52 7.94
C LEU A 84 -8.93 6.49 8.87
N TYR A 85 -9.90 5.99 9.63
CA TYR A 85 -10.61 6.79 10.64
C TYR A 85 -9.71 7.20 11.81
N GLY A 86 -8.79 6.35 12.23
CA GLY A 86 -7.89 6.54 13.37
C GLY A 86 -6.46 6.91 12.98
N ALA A 87 -5.58 5.90 12.93
CA ALA A 87 -4.13 6.10 12.81
C ALA A 87 -3.71 6.78 11.49
N TRP A 88 -4.38 6.49 10.37
CA TRP A 88 -4.11 7.08 9.07
C TRP A 88 -4.85 8.39 8.80
N ASN A 89 -5.66 8.87 9.76
CA ASN A 89 -6.45 10.08 9.53
C ASN A 89 -5.56 11.33 9.44
N PRO A 90 -5.62 12.10 8.34
CA PRO A 90 -4.86 13.36 8.23
C PRO A 90 -5.31 14.40 9.26
N ASN A 91 -6.58 14.36 9.67
CA ASN A 91 -7.17 15.12 10.75
C ASN A 91 -7.28 14.27 12.02
N TRP A 92 -6.15 13.68 12.41
CA TRP A 92 -6.07 12.81 13.57
C TRP A 92 -6.57 13.51 14.84
N SER A 93 -7.37 12.82 15.62
CA SER A 93 -7.72 13.25 16.96
C SER A 93 -7.72 12.07 17.93
N TYR A 94 -7.45 12.33 19.19
CA TYR A 94 -7.50 11.32 20.25
C TYR A 94 -8.87 10.60 20.27
N LYS A 95 -9.97 11.37 20.12
CA LYS A 95 -11.34 10.82 20.08
C LYS A 95 -11.53 9.80 18.95
N LYS A 96 -11.08 10.13 17.74
CA LYS A 96 -11.16 9.21 16.59
C LYS A 96 -10.30 7.96 16.82
N ALA A 97 -9.06 8.14 17.22
CA ALA A 97 -8.12 7.05 17.48
C ALA A 97 -8.64 6.11 18.59
N ARG A 98 -9.20 6.66 19.68
CA ARG A 98 -9.77 5.88 20.77
C ARG A 98 -10.98 5.04 20.34
N ILE A 99 -11.85 5.55 19.47
CA ILE A 99 -12.95 4.76 18.89
C ILE A 99 -12.39 3.50 18.20
N LYS A 100 -11.24 3.60 17.53
CA LYS A 100 -10.56 2.50 16.86
C LYS A 100 -9.61 1.71 17.76
N GLN A 101 -9.43 2.09 19.03
CA GLN A 101 -8.41 1.54 19.93
C GLN A 101 -6.98 1.70 19.33
N GLU A 102 -6.75 2.85 18.72
CA GLU A 102 -5.51 3.20 18.02
C GLU A 102 -4.82 4.45 18.61
N GLU A 103 -5.28 4.91 19.77
CA GLU A 103 -4.76 6.12 20.45
C GLU A 103 -3.29 5.99 20.85
N ASN A 104 -2.82 4.78 21.08
CA ASN A 104 -1.43 4.46 21.41
C ASN A 104 -0.60 4.00 20.19
N LYS A 105 -1.20 3.97 19.01
CA LYS A 105 -0.48 3.67 17.76
C LYS A 105 0.16 4.93 17.18
N PRO A 106 1.19 4.81 16.34
CA PRO A 106 1.74 5.94 15.61
C PRO A 106 0.65 6.67 14.81
N LYS A 107 0.76 7.99 14.70
CA LYS A 107 -0.06 8.82 13.81
C LYS A 107 0.44 8.61 12.38
N LEU A 108 -0.05 7.55 11.73
CA LEU A 108 0.55 6.98 10.53
C LEU A 108 0.58 7.92 9.34
N TYR A 109 -0.43 8.77 9.15
CA TYR A 109 -0.38 9.79 8.11
C TYR A 109 0.80 10.75 8.33
N LYS A 110 0.94 11.29 9.54
CA LYS A 110 2.07 12.18 9.88
C LYS A 110 3.41 11.47 9.74
N ASP A 111 3.50 10.24 10.24
CA ASP A 111 4.70 9.43 10.16
C ASP A 111 5.07 9.07 8.71
N PHE A 112 4.08 8.81 7.85
CA PHE A 112 4.27 8.61 6.42
C PHE A 112 4.86 9.86 5.76
N ILE A 113 4.24 11.02 5.93
CA ILE A 113 4.71 12.28 5.38
C ILE A 113 6.16 12.54 5.81
N GLN A 114 6.43 12.46 7.11
CA GLN A 114 7.79 12.65 7.65
C GLN A 114 8.79 11.63 7.10
N THR A 115 8.36 10.38 6.88
CA THR A 115 9.21 9.34 6.29
C THR A 115 9.59 9.69 4.86
N VAL A 116 8.62 10.12 4.05
CA VAL A 116 8.89 10.53 2.66
C VAL A 116 9.79 11.75 2.63
N ASP A 117 9.50 12.80 3.39
CA ASP A 117 10.34 14.00 3.47
C ASP A 117 11.79 13.68 3.85
N THR A 118 11.97 12.79 4.84
CA THR A 118 13.31 12.36 5.29
C THR A 118 14.08 11.63 4.19
N GLN A 119 13.42 10.80 3.40
CA GLN A 119 14.10 10.08 2.31
C GLN A 119 14.40 11.02 1.13
N LEU A 120 13.47 11.89 0.77
CA LEU A 120 13.67 12.85 -0.30
C LEU A 120 14.75 13.89 0.03
N ALA A 121 14.89 14.29 1.29
CA ALA A 121 15.97 15.18 1.75
C ALA A 121 17.39 14.61 1.57
N LYS A 122 17.53 13.31 1.33
CA LYS A 122 18.82 12.67 0.99
C LYS A 122 19.19 12.85 -0.49
N LEU A 123 18.27 13.32 -1.33
CA LEU A 123 18.44 13.50 -2.76
C LEU A 123 18.58 15.00 -3.10
N PRO A 124 19.33 15.36 -4.14
CA PRO A 124 19.31 16.73 -4.65
C PRO A 124 17.89 17.13 -5.05
N SER A 125 17.49 18.37 -4.75
CA SER A 125 16.09 18.84 -4.90
C SER A 125 15.54 18.68 -6.32
N ASP A 126 16.38 18.82 -7.33
CA ASP A 126 15.99 18.80 -8.74
C ASP A 126 16.24 17.43 -9.42
N SER A 127 16.60 16.40 -8.63
CA SER A 127 16.99 15.08 -9.15
C SER A 127 15.87 14.05 -9.19
N TYR A 128 14.68 14.39 -8.71
CA TYR A 128 13.56 13.44 -8.63
C TYR A 128 12.20 14.10 -8.92
N GLU A 129 11.25 13.27 -9.29
CA GLU A 129 9.84 13.63 -9.41
C GLU A 129 9.01 12.60 -8.63
N ILE A 130 7.95 13.06 -7.95
CA ILE A 130 6.99 12.17 -7.30
C ILE A 130 5.91 11.84 -8.32
N VAL A 131 5.87 10.57 -8.73
CA VAL A 131 5.07 10.13 -9.88
C VAL A 131 3.83 9.33 -9.52
N GLY A 132 3.60 9.01 -8.25
CA GLY A 132 2.37 8.32 -7.84
C GLY A 132 2.38 7.82 -6.41
N MET A 133 1.19 7.46 -5.94
CA MET A 133 0.97 6.80 -4.66
C MET A 133 0.08 5.57 -4.84
N LEU A 134 0.50 4.45 -4.25
CA LEU A 134 -0.25 3.19 -4.21
C LEU A 134 -0.85 2.99 -2.82
N TRP A 135 -2.13 2.62 -2.74
CA TRP A 135 -2.87 2.51 -1.49
C TRP A 135 -3.57 1.16 -1.34
N VAL A 136 -3.28 0.46 -0.24
CA VAL A 136 -3.94 -0.79 0.14
C VAL A 136 -4.35 -0.70 1.61
N GLN A 137 -5.57 -0.26 1.86
CA GLN A 137 -6.14 -0.14 3.21
C GLN A 137 -7.68 -0.01 3.09
N GLY A 138 -8.43 -0.54 4.04
CA GLY A 138 -9.91 -0.47 4.06
C GLY A 138 -10.53 -1.48 5.02
N GLU A 139 -9.83 -2.57 5.33
CA GLU A 139 -10.35 -3.66 6.13
C GLU A 139 -10.63 -3.24 7.57
N SER A 140 -9.74 -2.43 8.15
CA SER A 140 -9.90 -1.94 9.53
C SER A 140 -11.07 -0.97 9.69
N ASP A 141 -11.50 -0.30 8.63
CA ASP A 141 -12.66 0.60 8.63
C ASP A 141 -13.97 -0.14 8.30
N SER A 142 -13.89 -1.40 7.89
CA SER A 142 -15.02 -2.21 7.40
C SER A 142 -15.81 -2.89 8.50
N GLY A 143 -15.23 -3.08 9.67
CA GLY A 143 -15.84 -3.81 10.77
C GLY A 143 -16.75 -2.94 11.63
N GLN A 144 -17.87 -3.52 12.10
CA GLN A 144 -18.81 -2.82 13.00
C GLN A 144 -18.39 -2.82 14.48
N ARG A 145 -17.31 -3.53 14.83
CA ARG A 145 -16.83 -3.64 16.22
C ARG A 145 -16.63 -2.29 16.92
N HIS A 146 -16.31 -1.25 16.16
CA HIS A 146 -16.03 0.10 16.65
C HIS A 146 -17.11 1.13 16.23
N GLY A 147 -18.33 0.64 15.99
CA GLY A 147 -19.45 1.45 15.52
C GLY A 147 -19.40 1.75 14.01
N PRO A 148 -20.38 2.50 13.51
CA PRO A 148 -20.55 2.72 12.06
C PRO A 148 -19.67 3.83 11.49
N LEU A 149 -19.18 4.77 12.31
CA LEU A 149 -18.50 5.98 11.87
C LEU A 149 -17.29 5.72 10.95
N PRO A 150 -16.39 4.74 11.23
CA PRO A 150 -15.26 4.49 10.35
C PRO A 150 -15.67 4.16 8.91
N THR A 151 -16.71 3.34 8.75
CA THR A 151 -17.24 2.99 7.43
C THR A 151 -18.00 4.15 6.78
N GLN A 152 -18.82 4.88 7.56
CA GLN A 152 -19.66 5.97 7.05
C GLN A 152 -18.85 7.18 6.56
N THR A 153 -17.70 7.46 7.20
CA THR A 153 -16.86 8.61 6.87
C THR A 153 -15.64 8.25 6.02
N TYR A 154 -15.60 7.02 5.47
CA TYR A 154 -14.42 6.54 4.73
C TYR A 154 -14.14 7.38 3.48
N GLU A 155 -15.17 7.72 2.68
CA GLU A 155 -15.04 8.56 1.49
C GLU A 155 -14.47 9.94 1.82
N GLU A 156 -15.03 10.61 2.83
CA GLU A 156 -14.55 11.92 3.28
C GLU A 156 -13.08 11.86 3.73
N ASN A 157 -12.75 10.90 4.60
CA ASN A 157 -11.40 10.75 5.12
C ASN A 157 -10.39 10.41 4.01
N LEU A 158 -10.77 9.57 3.02
CA LEU A 158 -9.92 9.21 1.89
C LEU A 158 -9.70 10.41 0.95
N THR A 159 -10.77 11.16 0.65
CA THR A 159 -10.69 12.40 -0.12
C THR A 159 -9.72 13.39 0.51
N VAL A 160 -9.84 13.61 1.83
CA VAL A 160 -8.95 14.51 2.57
C VAL A 160 -7.52 13.99 2.60
N LEU A 161 -7.30 12.68 2.73
CA LEU A 161 -5.96 12.10 2.68
C LEU A 161 -5.28 12.37 1.34
N ILE A 162 -5.97 12.10 0.23
CA ILE A 162 -5.43 12.32 -1.12
C ILE A 162 -5.08 13.80 -1.34
N GLN A 163 -6.02 14.69 -1.01
CA GLN A 163 -5.82 16.14 -1.17
C GLN A 163 -4.65 16.66 -0.33
N LYS A 164 -4.51 16.19 0.91
CA LYS A 164 -3.39 16.60 1.79
C LYS A 164 -2.06 16.05 1.34
N VAL A 165 -2.00 14.84 0.79
CA VAL A 165 -0.77 14.28 0.18
C VAL A 165 -0.35 15.13 -1.01
N ARG A 166 -1.28 15.43 -1.92
CA ARG A 166 -1.04 16.26 -3.10
C ARG A 166 -0.56 17.66 -2.74
N ALA A 167 -1.24 18.29 -1.79
CA ALA A 167 -0.88 19.63 -1.32
C ALA A 167 0.50 19.66 -0.65
N HIS A 168 0.85 18.64 0.16
CA HIS A 168 2.14 18.56 0.85
C HIS A 168 3.30 18.44 -0.16
N PHE A 169 3.16 17.55 -1.14
CA PHE A 169 4.21 17.33 -2.15
C PHE A 169 4.12 18.32 -3.34
N LYS A 170 3.14 19.21 -3.35
CA LYS A 170 2.91 20.21 -4.41
C LYS A 170 2.74 19.58 -5.81
N VAL A 171 2.08 18.42 -5.86
CA VAL A 171 1.71 17.71 -7.08
C VAL A 171 0.19 17.54 -7.08
N GLU A 172 -0.53 18.54 -7.60
CA GLU A 172 -2.01 18.63 -7.51
C GLU A 172 -2.72 17.45 -8.16
N ASP A 173 -2.15 16.91 -9.21
CA ASP A 173 -2.70 15.83 -10.01
C ASP A 173 -1.99 14.49 -9.80
N LEU A 174 -1.20 14.35 -8.71
CA LEU A 174 -0.48 13.11 -8.37
C LEU A 174 -1.37 11.88 -8.54
N PRO A 175 -0.98 10.90 -9.37
CA PRO A 175 -1.69 9.64 -9.49
C PRO A 175 -1.85 8.92 -8.15
N PHE A 176 -3.08 8.53 -7.84
CA PHE A 176 -3.41 7.76 -6.63
C PHE A 176 -4.16 6.50 -7.03
N ILE A 177 -3.52 5.35 -6.86
CA ILE A 177 -4.10 4.07 -7.24
C ILE A 177 -4.37 3.24 -5.99
N MET A 178 -5.60 2.81 -5.81
CA MET A 178 -6.03 2.04 -4.65
C MET A 178 -6.59 0.68 -5.04
N LEU A 179 -6.30 -0.30 -4.20
CA LEU A 179 -6.88 -1.63 -4.32
C LEU A 179 -8.20 -1.69 -3.53
N GLY A 180 -9.26 -2.18 -4.14
CA GLY A 180 -10.55 -2.38 -3.49
C GLY A 180 -10.49 -3.47 -2.43
N VAL A 181 -10.30 -3.10 -1.17
CA VAL A 181 -10.25 -3.98 -0.01
C VAL A 181 -11.27 -3.55 1.05
N GLY A 182 -11.61 -4.47 1.94
CA GLY A 182 -12.60 -4.21 2.99
C GLY A 182 -14.03 -4.61 2.60
N SER A 183 -15.03 -4.00 3.26
CA SER A 183 -16.44 -4.29 3.04
C SER A 183 -16.97 -3.66 1.75
N PRO A 184 -18.10 -4.14 1.22
CA PRO A 184 -18.74 -3.51 0.06
C PRO A 184 -19.02 -2.02 0.24
N LYS A 185 -19.32 -1.56 1.46
CA LYS A 185 -19.56 -0.14 1.76
C LYS A 185 -18.27 0.67 1.64
N VAL A 186 -17.14 0.18 2.17
CA VAL A 186 -15.83 0.82 2.03
C VAL A 186 -15.39 0.86 0.56
N ILE A 187 -15.58 -0.23 -0.19
CA ILE A 187 -15.26 -0.28 -1.63
C ILE A 187 -16.14 0.71 -2.42
N LYS A 188 -17.42 0.87 -2.05
CA LYS A 188 -18.29 1.89 -2.64
C LYS A 188 -17.78 3.30 -2.36
N SER A 189 -17.30 3.58 -1.15
CA SER A 189 -16.67 4.87 -0.80
C SER A 189 -15.38 5.12 -1.59
N MET A 190 -14.54 4.08 -1.80
CA MET A 190 -13.37 4.17 -2.68
C MET A 190 -13.77 4.51 -4.12
N GLN A 191 -14.83 3.88 -4.64
CA GLN A 191 -15.34 4.18 -5.98
C GLN A 191 -15.82 5.64 -6.08
N ALA A 192 -16.61 6.10 -5.10
CA ALA A 192 -17.10 7.49 -5.08
C ALA A 192 -15.92 8.49 -5.03
N THR A 193 -14.86 8.20 -4.25
CA THR A 193 -13.63 9.02 -4.23
C THR A 193 -12.95 9.02 -5.61
N SER A 194 -12.87 7.87 -6.27
CA SER A 194 -12.26 7.74 -7.62
C SER A 194 -13.06 8.50 -8.68
N ASP A 195 -14.38 8.53 -8.56
CA ASP A 195 -15.27 9.24 -9.49
C ASP A 195 -15.23 10.76 -9.29
N LYS A 196 -14.91 11.20 -8.07
CA LYS A 196 -14.87 12.61 -7.65
C LYS A 196 -13.54 13.32 -7.92
N LEU A 197 -12.43 12.62 -7.77
CA LEU A 197 -11.09 13.22 -7.87
C LEU A 197 -10.40 12.78 -9.17
N SER A 198 -9.76 13.76 -9.86
CA SER A 198 -8.90 13.47 -11.02
C SER A 198 -7.72 12.59 -10.61
N ASN A 199 -7.23 11.77 -11.56
CA ASN A 199 -6.07 10.89 -11.37
C ASN A 199 -6.14 9.97 -10.15
N VAL A 200 -7.36 9.57 -9.77
CA VAL A 200 -7.61 8.54 -8.75
C VAL A 200 -8.19 7.31 -9.42
N THR A 201 -7.59 6.15 -9.18
CA THR A 201 -8.03 4.88 -9.77
C THR A 201 -8.29 3.84 -8.70
N LEU A 202 -9.47 3.22 -8.75
CA LEU A 202 -9.81 2.04 -7.98
C LEU A 202 -9.59 0.77 -8.81
N ILE A 203 -8.71 -0.10 -8.36
CA ILE A 203 -8.55 -1.46 -8.88
C ILE A 203 -9.57 -2.36 -8.19
N LYS A 204 -10.51 -2.90 -8.98
CA LYS A 204 -11.45 -3.91 -8.50
C LYS A 204 -10.77 -5.27 -8.52
N ARG A 205 -10.61 -5.87 -7.35
CA ARG A 205 -10.13 -7.25 -7.23
C ARG A 205 -11.28 -8.24 -7.21
N SER A 206 -10.98 -9.49 -7.54
CA SER A 206 -11.94 -10.58 -7.48
C SER A 206 -11.41 -11.75 -6.66
N LEU A 207 -12.32 -12.48 -6.02
CA LEU A 207 -12.05 -13.77 -5.37
C LEU A 207 -12.53 -14.95 -6.22
N LYS A 208 -13.05 -14.70 -7.43
CA LYS A 208 -13.52 -15.74 -8.36
C LYS A 208 -12.34 -16.19 -9.24
N PRO A 209 -11.98 -17.49 -9.27
CA PRO A 209 -10.79 -17.99 -9.99
C PRO A 209 -10.71 -17.66 -11.49
N ASN A 210 -11.84 -17.55 -12.16
CA ASN A 210 -11.90 -17.26 -13.60
C ASN A 210 -11.99 -15.77 -13.94
N ASP A 211 -11.89 -14.90 -12.95
CA ASP A 211 -11.91 -13.46 -13.15
C ASP A 211 -10.50 -12.95 -13.46
N PRO A 212 -10.30 -12.07 -14.47
CA PRO A 212 -9.00 -11.47 -14.77
C PRO A 212 -8.32 -10.78 -13.56
N ASN A 213 -9.12 -10.29 -12.62
CA ASN A 213 -8.67 -9.63 -11.41
C ASN A 213 -8.63 -10.58 -10.19
N TYR A 214 -8.54 -11.89 -10.42
CA TYR A 214 -8.45 -12.87 -9.35
C TYR A 214 -7.20 -12.69 -8.50
N THR A 215 -7.41 -12.45 -7.21
CA THR A 215 -6.35 -12.26 -6.23
C THR A 215 -6.51 -13.27 -5.10
N PRO A 216 -5.96 -14.49 -5.24
CA PRO A 216 -6.15 -15.55 -4.26
C PRO A 216 -5.52 -15.23 -2.91
N ARG A 217 -6.14 -15.78 -1.87
CA ARG A 217 -5.69 -15.69 -0.48
C ARG A 217 -5.24 -17.07 0.01
N TYR A 218 -4.53 -17.09 1.13
CA TYR A 218 -4.39 -18.32 1.90
C TYR A 218 -5.78 -18.79 2.34
N SER A 219 -6.09 -20.05 2.16
CA SER A 219 -7.35 -20.64 2.64
C SER A 219 -7.42 -20.65 4.16
N HIS A 220 -6.33 -21.06 4.78
CA HIS A 220 -6.21 -21.16 6.23
C HIS A 220 -4.81 -20.74 6.68
N ASP A 221 -4.71 -20.25 7.92
CA ASP A 221 -3.44 -20.12 8.62
C ASP A 221 -2.96 -21.49 9.14
N TRP A 222 -1.80 -21.51 9.78
CA TRP A 222 -1.23 -22.75 10.32
C TRP A 222 -2.08 -23.41 11.42
N ASN A 223 -3.01 -22.69 12.05
CA ASN A 223 -3.99 -23.22 13.02
C ASN A 223 -5.29 -23.70 12.35
N GLY A 224 -5.37 -23.73 11.03
CA GLY A 224 -6.58 -24.09 10.30
C GLY A 224 -7.69 -23.04 10.34
N LYS A 225 -7.41 -21.81 10.81
CA LYS A 225 -8.38 -20.71 10.78
C LYS A 225 -8.37 -20.03 9.42
N PRO A 226 -9.55 -19.56 8.92
CA PRO A 226 -9.61 -18.82 7.66
C PRO A 226 -8.63 -17.66 7.64
N ALA A 227 -7.76 -17.60 6.64
CA ALA A 227 -6.78 -16.54 6.46
C ALA A 227 -7.31 -15.50 5.47
N ASN A 228 -7.24 -14.22 5.86
CA ASN A 228 -7.63 -13.10 5.00
C ASN A 228 -6.43 -12.44 4.28
N HIS A 229 -5.27 -13.07 4.33
CA HIS A 229 -4.05 -12.57 3.70
C HIS A 229 -3.86 -13.18 2.32
N TYR A 230 -3.32 -12.39 1.40
CA TYR A 230 -3.01 -12.86 0.05
C TYR A 230 -1.86 -13.86 0.09
N ASN A 231 -1.98 -14.92 -0.71
CA ASN A 231 -0.86 -15.81 -0.98
C ASN A 231 0.08 -15.21 -2.04
N TYR A 232 1.13 -15.94 -2.40
CA TYR A 232 2.10 -15.53 -3.42
C TYR A 232 1.44 -15.09 -4.74
N ILE A 233 0.52 -15.90 -5.27
CA ILE A 233 -0.17 -15.63 -6.55
C ILE A 233 -1.00 -14.35 -6.43
N GLY A 234 -1.69 -14.16 -5.31
CA GLY A 234 -2.49 -12.96 -5.04
C GLY A 234 -1.63 -11.70 -4.93
N MET A 235 -0.48 -11.77 -4.24
CA MET A 235 0.46 -10.64 -4.14
C MET A 235 1.05 -10.27 -5.49
N LYS A 236 1.47 -11.28 -6.27
CA LYS A 236 1.94 -11.08 -7.64
C LYS A 236 0.89 -10.37 -8.48
N LYS A 237 -0.33 -10.91 -8.51
CA LYS A 237 -1.43 -10.32 -9.30
C LYS A 237 -1.76 -8.89 -8.89
N ILE A 238 -1.71 -8.57 -7.59
CA ILE A 238 -1.94 -7.20 -7.11
C ILE A 238 -0.86 -6.25 -7.65
N GLY A 239 0.41 -6.64 -7.59
CA GLY A 239 1.51 -5.83 -8.14
C GLY A 239 1.36 -5.59 -9.64
N GLU A 240 1.06 -6.64 -10.40
CA GLU A 240 0.78 -6.57 -11.85
C GLU A 240 -0.41 -5.64 -12.14
N LEU A 241 -1.51 -5.76 -11.41
CA LEU A 241 -2.69 -4.88 -11.57
C LEU A 241 -2.37 -3.42 -11.27
N PHE A 242 -1.54 -3.13 -10.27
CA PHE A 242 -1.06 -1.78 -10.01
C PHE A 242 -0.25 -1.25 -11.20
N PHE A 243 0.67 -2.06 -11.74
CA PHE A 243 1.47 -1.66 -12.89
C PHE A 243 0.61 -1.45 -14.15
N GLU A 244 -0.25 -2.39 -14.49
CA GLU A 244 -1.16 -2.30 -15.66
C GLU A 244 -2.00 -1.01 -15.63
N ASN A 245 -2.57 -0.69 -14.45
CA ASN A 245 -3.39 0.53 -14.29
C ASN A 245 -2.53 1.79 -14.33
N TYR A 246 -1.35 1.78 -13.69
CA TYR A 246 -0.42 2.90 -13.73
C TYR A 246 0.04 3.16 -15.16
N TYR A 247 0.55 2.16 -15.83
CA TYR A 247 1.07 2.28 -17.20
C TYR A 247 0.00 2.75 -18.18
N LYS A 248 -1.19 2.17 -18.11
CA LYS A 248 -2.30 2.54 -19.01
C LYS A 248 -2.73 3.99 -18.85
N LYS A 249 -2.75 4.53 -17.63
CA LYS A 249 -3.37 5.82 -17.32
C LYS A 249 -2.38 6.93 -16.99
N TYR A 250 -1.20 6.59 -16.49
CA TYR A 250 -0.30 7.53 -15.83
C TYR A 250 1.17 7.42 -16.27
N LYS A 251 1.47 6.64 -17.30
CA LYS A 251 2.84 6.49 -17.81
C LYS A 251 3.53 7.83 -18.11
N ASP A 252 2.75 8.83 -18.54
CA ASP A 252 3.27 10.15 -18.92
C ASP A 252 3.74 10.98 -17.71
N PHE A 253 3.45 10.54 -16.47
CA PHE A 253 4.06 11.09 -15.27
C PHE A 253 5.54 10.66 -15.11
N ILE A 254 5.95 9.59 -15.77
CA ILE A 254 7.36 9.19 -15.86
C ILE A 254 7.93 9.84 -17.11
N LYS A 255 8.50 11.04 -16.94
CA LYS A 255 9.09 11.78 -18.06
C LYS A 255 10.26 11.01 -18.69
N ASN A 256 10.43 11.17 -19.99
CA ASN A 256 11.53 10.57 -20.77
C ASN A 256 12.91 11.12 -20.41
#